data_07fd166eb4e110fab5d3df6d12d34415
#
_entry.id   07fd166eb4e110fab5d3df6d12d34415
#
_cell.length_a   1.000
_cell.length_b   1.000
_cell.length_c   1.000
_cell.angle_alpha   90.00
_cell.angle_beta   90.00
_cell.angle_gamma   90.00
#
_symmetry.space_group_name_H-M   'P 1'
#
loop_
_entity.id
_entity.type
_entity.pdbx_description
1 polymer ?
#
loop_
_entity_poly.entity_id
_entity_poly.type
_entity_poly.pdbx_seq_one_letter_code
_entity_poly.pdbx_strand_id
1 'polypeptide(L)'
;MAFASFRRLGGVALVCASAFAASAAFAAAAPQPDGTVDMSKVLQPGPLPEMAMGDANGVPVVEYGSLTCPHCAVFSKETLPQLKKEYIDTGKVRFIFREFARNTLDVAGFVLARCLGDDKAFAADELLFAEQDKWAFVDKPLEPLIAAMRPTGMTQAQATECLKNQKLADAIVAITKTANQEVHLTGTPTFAIAGKVYAGELTFDQLKAILDPLVKK
;
A
#
# COMPACT_ATOMS: atom_id res chain seq x y z
N MET A 1 -44.35 79.80 -30.57
CA MET A 1 -44.87 78.41 -30.65
C MET A 1 -43.68 77.49 -30.73
N ALA A 2 -43.30 76.85 -29.60
CA ALA A 2 -42.08 76.02 -29.50
C ALA A 2 -42.52 74.60 -29.11
N PHE A 3 -42.25 73.64 -29.99
CA PHE A 3 -42.47 72.24 -29.71
C PHE A 3 -41.19 71.64 -29.07
N ALA A 4 -41.34 71.16 -27.84
CA ALA A 4 -40.31 70.48 -27.14
C ALA A 4 -40.38 68.97 -27.45
N SER A 5 -39.32 68.37 -28.02
CA SER A 5 -39.21 66.95 -28.30
C SER A 5 -38.54 66.23 -27.10
N PHE A 6 -39.29 65.35 -26.47
CA PHE A 6 -38.80 64.45 -25.39
C PHE A 6 -38.12 63.22 -26.01
N ARG A 7 -36.79 63.14 -25.89
CA ARG A 7 -36.03 61.91 -26.19
C ARG A 7 -36.05 60.96 -24.99
N ARG A 8 -36.69 59.81 -25.17
CA ARG A 8 -36.63 58.70 -24.22
C ARG A 8 -35.27 57.96 -24.41
N LEU A 9 -34.43 57.97 -23.36
CA LEU A 9 -33.27 57.07 -23.26
C LEU A 9 -33.74 55.74 -22.76
N GLY A 10 -33.64 54.71 -23.62
CA GLY A 10 -33.83 53.32 -23.23
C GLY A 10 -32.55 52.78 -22.60
N GLY A 11 -32.61 52.49 -21.30
CA GLY A 11 -31.51 51.79 -20.62
C GLY A 11 -31.52 50.30 -20.95
N VAL A 12 -30.45 49.82 -21.58
CA VAL A 12 -30.20 48.38 -21.78
C VAL A 12 -29.56 47.84 -20.50
N ALA A 13 -30.31 47.06 -19.76
CA ALA A 13 -29.78 46.30 -18.61
C ALA A 13 -29.00 45.09 -19.12
N LEU A 14 -27.68 45.10 -18.97
CA LEU A 14 -26.80 43.99 -19.28
C LEU A 14 -26.88 42.98 -18.12
N VAL A 15 -27.59 41.87 -18.30
CA VAL A 15 -27.62 40.77 -17.34
C VAL A 15 -26.38 39.90 -17.57
N CYS A 16 -25.34 40.07 -16.73
CA CYS A 16 -24.21 39.17 -16.70
C CYS A 16 -24.66 37.82 -16.04
N ALA A 17 -24.95 36.82 -16.87
CA ALA A 17 -25.11 35.47 -16.42
C ALA A 17 -23.74 34.85 -16.08
N SER A 18 -23.41 34.82 -14.78
CA SER A 18 -22.23 34.10 -14.28
C SER A 18 -22.48 32.61 -14.38
N ALA A 19 -21.92 31.95 -15.40
CA ALA A 19 -21.89 30.51 -15.50
C ALA A 19 -20.93 29.95 -14.45
N PHE A 20 -21.44 29.43 -13.33
CA PHE A 20 -20.69 28.60 -12.41
C PHE A 20 -20.41 27.26 -13.12
N ALA A 21 -19.19 27.10 -13.67
CA ALA A 21 -18.69 25.82 -14.11
C ALA A 21 -18.43 24.97 -12.86
N ALA A 22 -19.36 24.09 -12.52
CA ALA A 22 -19.13 23.05 -11.54
C ALA A 22 -18.08 22.10 -12.10
N SER A 23 -16.86 22.17 -11.58
CA SER A 23 -15.80 21.19 -11.83
C SER A 23 -16.27 19.87 -11.21
N ALA A 24 -16.84 18.97 -12.02
CA ALA A 24 -17.06 17.60 -11.62
C ALA A 24 -15.68 16.95 -11.40
N ALA A 25 -15.30 16.75 -10.13
CA ALA A 25 -14.17 15.92 -9.80
C ALA A 25 -14.49 14.50 -10.32
N PHE A 26 -13.82 14.06 -11.37
CA PHE A 26 -13.87 12.67 -11.81
C PHE A 26 -13.22 11.83 -10.72
N ALA A 27 -14.02 11.19 -9.89
CA ALA A 27 -13.52 10.14 -9.01
C ALA A 27 -12.94 9.03 -9.91
N ALA A 28 -11.72 8.59 -9.60
CA ALA A 28 -11.12 7.47 -10.32
C ALA A 28 -12.05 6.26 -10.21
N ALA A 29 -12.30 5.59 -11.32
CA ALA A 29 -13.05 4.34 -11.31
C ALA A 29 -12.22 3.27 -10.61
N ALA A 30 -12.88 2.39 -9.82
CA ALA A 30 -12.20 1.23 -9.24
C ALA A 30 -11.60 0.38 -10.38
N PRO A 31 -10.35 -0.09 -10.24
CA PRO A 31 -9.75 -0.97 -11.22
C PRO A 31 -10.53 -2.29 -11.28
N GLN A 32 -10.48 -2.94 -12.45
CA GLN A 32 -11.06 -4.29 -12.56
C GLN A 32 -10.18 -5.27 -11.79
N PRO A 33 -10.78 -6.20 -11.02
CA PRO A 33 -10.00 -7.23 -10.36
C PRO A 33 -9.43 -8.23 -11.37
N ASP A 34 -8.21 -8.71 -11.12
CA ASP A 34 -7.54 -9.72 -11.95
C ASP A 34 -8.05 -11.14 -11.65
N GLY A 35 -8.72 -11.32 -10.49
CA GLY A 35 -9.24 -12.61 -10.06
C GLY A 35 -10.08 -12.53 -8.80
N THR A 36 -10.43 -13.70 -8.30
CA THR A 36 -11.16 -13.86 -7.03
C THR A 36 -10.43 -14.82 -6.11
N VAL A 37 -10.60 -14.64 -4.80
CA VAL A 37 -9.97 -15.44 -3.78
C VAL A 37 -10.94 -15.68 -2.61
N ASP A 38 -10.78 -16.82 -1.94
CA ASP A 38 -11.48 -17.11 -0.70
C ASP A 38 -10.79 -16.42 0.48
N MET A 39 -11.38 -15.31 0.95
CA MET A 39 -10.83 -14.54 2.08
C MET A 39 -10.73 -15.36 3.37
N SER A 40 -11.55 -16.39 3.55
CA SER A 40 -11.45 -17.27 4.72
C SER A 40 -10.16 -18.09 4.74
N LYS A 41 -9.59 -18.39 3.57
CA LYS A 41 -8.26 -19.00 3.43
C LYS A 41 -7.15 -17.94 3.55
N VAL A 42 -7.29 -16.83 2.81
CA VAL A 42 -6.32 -15.72 2.86
C VAL A 42 -6.08 -15.23 4.30
N LEU A 43 -7.13 -15.19 5.12
CA LEU A 43 -7.04 -14.69 6.50
C LEU A 43 -6.64 -15.78 7.52
N GLN A 44 -6.31 -16.99 7.09
CA GLN A 44 -5.75 -18.00 8.01
C GLN A 44 -4.38 -17.53 8.53
N PRO A 45 -4.08 -17.75 9.82
CA PRO A 45 -2.76 -17.45 10.38
C PRO A 45 -1.66 -18.22 9.63
N GLY A 46 -0.59 -17.50 9.30
CA GLY A 46 0.62 -18.08 8.73
C GLY A 46 1.56 -18.66 9.81
N PRO A 47 2.76 -19.11 9.41
CA PRO A 47 3.77 -19.61 10.34
C PRO A 47 4.41 -18.52 11.21
N LEU A 48 4.20 -17.25 10.89
CA LEU A 48 4.68 -16.08 11.64
C LEU A 48 3.49 -15.21 12.08
N PRO A 49 3.63 -14.44 13.16
CA PRO A 49 2.63 -13.44 13.55
C PRO A 49 2.33 -12.46 12.40
N GLU A 50 1.07 -12.10 12.23
CA GLU A 50 0.69 -11.17 11.15
C GLU A 50 1.22 -9.75 11.41
N MET A 51 1.74 -9.13 10.37
CA MET A 51 2.03 -7.69 10.37
C MET A 51 0.76 -6.94 9.97
N ALA A 52 -0.04 -6.56 10.95
CA ALA A 52 -1.33 -5.92 10.73
C ALA A 52 -1.43 -4.56 11.43
N MET A 53 -2.12 -3.62 10.79
CA MET A 53 -2.44 -2.29 11.31
C MET A 53 -3.94 -2.04 11.22
N GLY A 54 -4.47 -1.22 12.15
CA GLY A 54 -5.88 -0.83 12.19
C GLY A 54 -6.73 -1.73 13.09
N ASP A 55 -8.03 -1.46 13.09
CA ASP A 55 -9.00 -2.19 13.91
C ASP A 55 -9.20 -3.62 13.37
N ALA A 56 -9.28 -4.59 14.28
CA ALA A 56 -9.50 -6.00 13.92
C ALA A 56 -10.80 -6.25 13.16
N ASN A 57 -11.80 -5.37 13.34
CA ASN A 57 -13.10 -5.44 12.67
C ASN A 57 -13.16 -4.61 11.36
N GLY A 58 -12.08 -3.89 11.02
CA GLY A 58 -11.98 -3.15 9.76
C GLY A 58 -12.01 -4.08 8.54
N VAL A 59 -12.34 -3.51 7.39
CA VAL A 59 -12.29 -4.26 6.12
C VAL A 59 -10.87 -4.75 5.88
N PRO A 60 -10.63 -6.07 5.74
CA PRO A 60 -9.30 -6.59 5.55
C PRO A 60 -8.77 -6.24 4.14
N VAL A 61 -7.59 -5.64 4.11
CA VAL A 61 -6.78 -5.37 2.92
C VAL A 61 -5.46 -6.11 3.11
N VAL A 62 -5.24 -7.18 2.35
CA VAL A 62 -4.01 -7.96 2.43
C VAL A 62 -3.12 -7.61 1.25
N GLU A 63 -1.92 -7.09 1.54
CA GLU A 63 -0.87 -6.86 0.55
C GLU A 63 0.15 -8.00 0.62
N TYR A 64 0.46 -8.58 -0.53
CA TYR A 64 1.61 -9.45 -0.73
C TYR A 64 2.72 -8.64 -1.38
N GLY A 65 3.75 -8.31 -0.60
CA GLY A 65 4.83 -7.40 -1.02
C GLY A 65 6.20 -8.05 -0.98
N SER A 66 7.08 -7.59 -1.87
CA SER A 66 8.50 -8.01 -1.96
C SER A 66 9.38 -6.79 -1.74
N LEU A 67 10.38 -6.92 -0.88
CA LEU A 67 11.31 -5.82 -0.55
C LEU A 67 12.18 -5.39 -1.75
N THR A 68 12.36 -6.28 -2.73
CA THR A 68 13.11 -5.97 -3.96
C THR A 68 12.20 -5.53 -5.11
N CYS A 69 10.92 -5.29 -4.87
CA CYS A 69 9.98 -4.82 -5.88
C CYS A 69 9.87 -3.29 -5.87
N PRO A 70 10.21 -2.57 -6.98
CA PRO A 70 10.07 -1.11 -7.04
C PRO A 70 8.63 -0.63 -6.81
N HIS A 71 7.63 -1.31 -7.37
CA HIS A 71 6.22 -0.95 -7.20
C HIS A 71 5.73 -1.12 -5.75
N CYS A 72 6.26 -2.09 -4.99
CA CYS A 72 5.99 -2.20 -3.56
C CYS A 72 6.58 -1.01 -2.79
N ALA A 73 7.79 -0.57 -3.16
CA ALA A 73 8.39 0.61 -2.55
C ALA A 73 7.63 1.91 -2.87
N VAL A 74 7.11 2.06 -4.09
CA VAL A 74 6.24 3.20 -4.46
C VAL A 74 4.96 3.16 -3.63
N PHE A 75 4.27 2.03 -3.57
CA PHE A 75 3.07 1.86 -2.74
C PHE A 75 3.33 2.23 -1.28
N SER A 76 4.39 1.70 -0.68
CA SER A 76 4.77 1.95 0.71
C SER A 76 5.05 3.44 0.99
N LYS A 77 5.68 4.14 0.04
CA LYS A 77 6.08 5.55 0.20
C LYS A 77 4.95 6.55 -0.11
N GLU A 78 4.10 6.24 -1.09
CA GLU A 78 3.16 7.22 -1.65
C GLU A 78 1.70 6.93 -1.29
N THR A 79 1.29 5.66 -1.35
CA THR A 79 -0.11 5.26 -1.15
C THR A 79 -0.43 4.88 0.29
N LEU A 80 0.43 4.06 0.91
CA LEU A 80 0.18 3.55 2.27
C LEU A 80 0.02 4.66 3.32
N PRO A 81 0.78 5.77 3.31
CA PRO A 81 0.57 6.86 4.27
C PRO A 81 -0.83 7.50 4.17
N GLN A 82 -1.38 7.61 2.97
CA GLN A 82 -2.72 8.13 2.73
C GLN A 82 -3.78 7.11 3.17
N LEU A 83 -3.61 5.84 2.83
CA LEU A 83 -4.44 4.73 3.30
C LEU A 83 -4.45 4.66 4.83
N LYS A 84 -3.28 4.82 5.45
CA LYS A 84 -3.15 4.83 6.91
C LYS A 84 -3.98 5.94 7.52
N LYS A 85 -3.80 7.17 7.07
CA LYS A 85 -4.49 8.35 7.61
C LYS A 85 -6.02 8.28 7.47
N GLU A 86 -6.53 7.85 6.30
CA GLU A 86 -7.95 7.97 5.98
C GLU A 86 -8.77 6.72 6.30
N TYR A 87 -8.14 5.55 6.38
CA TYR A 87 -8.84 4.28 6.56
C TYR A 87 -8.32 3.45 7.73
N ILE A 88 -7.00 3.31 7.91
CA ILE A 88 -6.44 2.43 8.94
C ILE A 88 -6.59 3.09 10.32
N ASP A 89 -6.12 4.33 10.49
CA ASP A 89 -6.16 5.06 11.77
C ASP A 89 -7.60 5.44 12.16
N THR A 90 -8.55 5.40 11.23
CA THR A 90 -9.99 5.60 11.47
C THR A 90 -10.74 4.31 11.75
N GLY A 91 -10.06 3.16 11.80
CA GLY A 91 -10.64 1.85 12.08
C GLY A 91 -11.48 1.24 10.95
N LYS A 92 -11.54 1.88 9.77
CA LYS A 92 -12.31 1.39 8.63
C LYS A 92 -11.69 0.18 7.94
N VAL A 93 -10.35 0.11 7.96
CA VAL A 93 -9.55 -0.93 7.30
C VAL A 93 -8.61 -1.57 8.31
N ARG A 94 -8.49 -2.89 8.21
CA ARG A 94 -7.39 -3.66 8.75
C ARG A 94 -6.43 -3.98 7.61
N PHE A 95 -5.29 -3.31 7.57
CA PHE A 95 -4.23 -3.57 6.61
C PHE A 95 -3.32 -4.68 7.12
N ILE A 96 -3.04 -5.67 6.28
CA ILE A 96 -2.19 -6.81 6.59
C ILE A 96 -1.11 -6.89 5.51
N PHE A 97 0.15 -6.78 5.91
CA PHE A 97 1.29 -7.00 5.02
C PHE A 97 1.77 -8.44 5.14
N ARG A 98 2.00 -9.11 4.01
CA ARG A 98 2.55 -10.46 3.95
C ARG A 98 3.80 -10.50 3.10
N GLU A 99 4.85 -11.01 3.68
CA GLU A 99 6.15 -11.19 3.04
C GLU A 99 6.00 -12.13 1.83
N PHE A 100 6.27 -11.61 0.66
CA PHE A 100 6.35 -12.41 -0.56
C PHE A 100 7.76 -12.37 -1.12
N ALA A 101 8.58 -13.34 -0.71
CA ALA A 101 9.98 -13.42 -1.09
C ALA A 101 10.12 -13.98 -2.52
N ARG A 102 10.48 -13.13 -3.48
CA ARG A 102 10.72 -13.52 -4.87
C ARG A 102 12.14 -14.04 -5.12
N ASN A 103 13.06 -13.74 -4.19
CA ASN A 103 14.47 -14.10 -4.27
C ASN A 103 15.10 -14.18 -2.87
N THR A 104 16.36 -14.61 -2.82
CA THR A 104 17.10 -14.76 -1.55
C THR A 104 17.37 -13.43 -0.85
N LEU A 105 17.45 -12.32 -1.59
CA LEU A 105 17.64 -11.00 -0.99
C LEU A 105 16.39 -10.51 -0.27
N ASP A 106 15.19 -10.80 -0.80
CA ASP A 106 13.91 -10.60 -0.09
C ASP A 106 13.91 -11.38 1.24
N VAL A 107 14.28 -12.68 1.20
CA VAL A 107 14.34 -13.50 2.41
C VAL A 107 15.29 -12.86 3.44
N ALA A 108 16.47 -12.41 3.01
CA ALA A 108 17.44 -11.76 3.91
C ALA A 108 16.86 -10.48 4.55
N GLY A 109 16.21 -9.62 3.76
CA GLY A 109 15.57 -8.40 4.25
C GLY A 109 14.48 -8.68 5.28
N PHE A 110 13.56 -9.59 4.97
CA PHE A 110 12.48 -9.99 5.88
C PHE A 110 13.01 -10.66 7.17
N VAL A 111 14.06 -11.50 7.06
CA VAL A 111 14.72 -12.07 8.23
C VAL A 111 15.27 -10.96 9.13
N LEU A 112 15.96 -9.96 8.59
CA LEU A 112 16.49 -8.84 9.37
C LEU A 112 15.36 -8.04 10.03
N ALA A 113 14.28 -7.74 9.31
CA ALA A 113 13.14 -7.04 9.85
C ALA A 113 12.49 -7.83 11.01
N ARG A 114 12.21 -9.11 10.82
CA ARG A 114 11.62 -9.99 11.84
C ARG A 114 12.51 -10.19 13.07
N CYS A 115 13.82 -10.13 12.92
CA CYS A 115 14.75 -10.21 14.05
C CYS A 115 14.64 -9.05 15.05
N LEU A 116 14.02 -7.94 14.69
CA LEU A 116 13.74 -6.82 15.59
C LEU A 116 12.57 -7.08 16.53
N GLY A 117 11.82 -8.15 16.28
CA GLY A 117 10.56 -8.48 16.96
C GLY A 117 9.35 -8.12 16.10
N ASP A 118 8.25 -8.85 16.30
CA ASP A 118 7.06 -8.75 15.45
C ASP A 118 6.41 -7.37 15.46
N ASP A 119 6.50 -6.66 16.59
CA ASP A 119 6.02 -5.28 16.78
C ASP A 119 6.80 -4.24 15.96
N LYS A 120 8.03 -4.55 15.55
CA LYS A 120 8.92 -3.65 14.80
C LYS A 120 9.15 -4.09 13.35
N ALA A 121 8.78 -5.31 13.01
CA ALA A 121 9.08 -5.89 11.71
C ALA A 121 8.50 -5.05 10.56
N PHE A 122 7.25 -4.62 10.66
CA PHE A 122 6.62 -3.82 9.62
C PHE A 122 7.30 -2.45 9.44
N ALA A 123 7.63 -1.76 10.53
CA ALA A 123 8.37 -0.49 10.45
C ALA A 123 9.77 -0.66 9.85
N ALA A 124 10.39 -1.82 10.06
CA ALA A 124 11.66 -2.14 9.41
C ALA A 124 11.50 -2.41 7.91
N ASP A 125 10.42 -3.07 7.50
CA ASP A 125 10.09 -3.25 6.07
C ASP A 125 9.81 -1.89 5.38
N GLU A 126 9.09 -0.98 6.03
CA GLU A 126 8.88 0.39 5.53
C GLU A 126 10.22 1.14 5.36
N LEU A 127 11.15 1.00 6.31
CA LEU A 127 12.50 1.56 6.20
C LEU A 127 13.27 0.96 5.01
N LEU A 128 13.20 -0.36 4.83
CA LEU A 128 13.86 -1.03 3.71
C LEU A 128 13.26 -0.60 2.36
N PHE A 129 11.95 -0.40 2.27
CA PHE A 129 11.31 0.17 1.08
C PHE A 129 11.75 1.61 0.84
N ALA A 130 11.84 2.44 1.87
CA ALA A 130 12.27 3.82 1.75
C ALA A 130 13.72 3.94 1.21
N GLU A 131 14.59 3.02 1.61
CA GLU A 131 16.00 2.99 1.25
C GLU A 131 16.33 2.01 0.10
N GLN A 132 15.30 1.46 -0.58
CA GLN A 132 15.44 0.35 -1.52
C GLN A 132 16.53 0.57 -2.59
N ASP A 133 16.63 1.77 -3.16
CA ASP A 133 17.60 2.11 -4.19
C ASP A 133 19.06 2.00 -3.70
N LYS A 134 19.28 2.11 -2.38
CA LYS A 134 20.61 2.08 -1.79
C LYS A 134 21.14 0.67 -1.56
N TRP A 135 20.24 -0.34 -1.56
CA TRP A 135 20.65 -1.71 -1.22
C TRP A 135 20.18 -2.78 -2.21
N ALA A 136 18.97 -2.63 -2.83
CA ALA A 136 18.37 -3.71 -3.60
C ALA A 136 18.97 -3.87 -5.01
N PHE A 137 19.46 -2.78 -5.60
CA PHE A 137 19.90 -2.73 -7.02
C PHE A 137 21.40 -2.45 -7.18
N VAL A 138 22.20 -2.96 -6.26
CA VAL A 138 23.66 -2.82 -6.26
C VAL A 138 24.34 -4.18 -6.43
N ASP A 139 25.59 -4.21 -6.92
CA ASP A 139 26.29 -5.46 -7.25
C ASP A 139 26.48 -6.41 -6.07
N LYS A 140 26.66 -5.88 -4.84
CA LYS A 140 26.87 -6.66 -3.62
C LYS A 140 25.87 -6.20 -2.56
N PRO A 141 24.59 -6.61 -2.65
CA PRO A 141 23.50 -6.01 -1.90
C PRO A 141 23.48 -6.31 -0.40
N LEU A 142 24.17 -7.37 0.07
CA LEU A 142 24.05 -7.82 1.46
C LEU A 142 24.57 -6.79 2.47
N GLU A 143 25.77 -6.23 2.23
CA GLU A 143 26.34 -5.21 3.13
C GLU A 143 25.52 -3.89 3.12
N PRO A 144 25.10 -3.34 1.96
CA PRO A 144 24.16 -2.24 1.90
C PRO A 144 22.81 -2.53 2.59
N LEU A 145 22.24 -3.73 2.44
CA LEU A 145 21.02 -4.14 3.15
C LEU A 145 21.22 -4.08 4.68
N ILE A 146 22.30 -4.64 5.19
CA ILE A 146 22.61 -4.56 6.63
C ILE A 146 22.81 -3.10 7.06
N ALA A 147 23.47 -2.29 6.23
CA ALA A 147 23.66 -0.88 6.51
C ALA A 147 22.32 -0.10 6.56
N ALA A 148 21.34 -0.44 5.73
CA ALA A 148 20.00 0.14 5.74
C ALA A 148 19.24 -0.15 7.05
N MET A 149 19.60 -1.23 7.76
CA MET A 149 18.98 -1.57 9.07
C MET A 149 19.56 -0.79 10.25
N ARG A 150 20.68 -0.06 10.08
CA ARG A 150 21.30 0.69 11.21
C ARG A 150 20.41 1.68 11.92
N PRO A 151 19.48 2.41 11.25
CA PRO A 151 18.56 3.31 11.95
C PRO A 151 17.66 2.62 12.97
N THR A 152 17.43 1.30 12.82
CA THR A 152 16.68 0.50 13.81
C THR A 152 17.47 0.19 15.09
N GLY A 153 18.76 0.50 15.13
CA GLY A 153 19.70 0.12 16.20
C GLY A 153 20.35 -1.25 15.98
N MET A 154 20.06 -1.95 14.87
CA MET A 154 20.68 -3.23 14.56
C MET A 154 22.16 -3.07 14.27
N THR A 155 23.01 -3.79 14.99
CA THR A 155 24.46 -3.83 14.74
C THR A 155 24.80 -4.85 13.65
N GLN A 156 25.98 -4.71 13.03
CA GLN A 156 26.49 -5.68 12.06
C GLN A 156 26.53 -7.12 12.61
N ALA A 157 26.95 -7.27 13.87
CA ALA A 157 27.03 -8.59 14.51
C ALA A 157 25.64 -9.21 14.70
N GLN A 158 24.65 -8.41 15.12
CA GLN A 158 23.27 -8.86 15.24
C GLN A 158 22.67 -9.24 13.89
N ALA A 159 22.87 -8.40 12.85
CA ALA A 159 22.41 -8.71 11.50
C ALA A 159 23.03 -10.03 10.99
N THR A 160 24.34 -10.21 11.16
CA THR A 160 25.02 -11.45 10.76
C THR A 160 24.48 -12.68 11.49
N GLU A 161 24.15 -12.57 12.77
CA GLU A 161 23.56 -13.67 13.52
C GLU A 161 22.11 -13.94 13.09
N CYS A 162 21.31 -12.90 12.87
CA CYS A 162 19.94 -13.02 12.35
C CYS A 162 19.89 -13.75 11.01
N LEU A 163 20.78 -13.44 10.09
CA LEU A 163 20.83 -14.07 8.78
C LEU A 163 21.13 -15.58 8.81
N LYS A 164 21.59 -16.12 9.95
CA LYS A 164 21.75 -17.57 10.17
C LYS A 164 20.48 -18.26 10.65
N ASN A 165 19.41 -17.50 10.92
CA ASN A 165 18.16 -18.06 11.44
C ASN A 165 17.36 -18.76 10.33
N GLN A 166 17.76 -20.02 10.07
CA GLN A 166 17.15 -20.84 9.02
C GLN A 166 15.65 -21.07 9.27
N LYS A 167 15.23 -21.24 10.53
CA LYS A 167 13.81 -21.44 10.88
C LYS A 167 12.95 -20.24 10.44
N LEU A 168 13.47 -19.03 10.64
CA LEU A 168 12.78 -17.79 10.23
C LEU A 168 12.74 -17.69 8.70
N ALA A 169 13.86 -17.96 8.03
CA ALA A 169 13.92 -17.99 6.57
C ALA A 169 12.93 -18.98 5.97
N ASP A 170 12.85 -20.21 6.52
CA ASP A 170 11.91 -21.24 6.08
C ASP A 170 10.45 -20.82 6.28
N ALA A 171 10.14 -20.13 7.38
CA ALA A 171 8.81 -19.60 7.63
C ALA A 171 8.40 -18.53 6.61
N ILE A 172 9.31 -17.60 6.24
CA ILE A 172 9.07 -16.60 5.20
C ILE A 172 8.83 -17.29 3.83
N VAL A 173 9.64 -18.27 3.49
CA VAL A 173 9.44 -19.06 2.25
C VAL A 173 8.10 -19.78 2.26
N ALA A 174 7.66 -20.30 3.43
CA ALA A 174 6.36 -20.94 3.57
C ALA A 174 5.20 -19.96 3.35
N ILE A 175 5.28 -18.72 3.82
CA ILE A 175 4.28 -17.67 3.53
C ILE A 175 4.17 -17.46 2.02
N THR A 176 5.30 -17.29 1.33
CA THR A 176 5.34 -17.13 -0.13
C THR A 176 4.69 -18.31 -0.86
N LYS A 177 4.98 -19.55 -0.41
CA LYS A 177 4.40 -20.76 -1.00
C LYS A 177 2.89 -20.80 -0.84
N THR A 178 2.39 -20.51 0.37
CA THR A 178 0.94 -20.47 0.67
C THR A 178 0.25 -19.40 -0.19
N ALA A 179 0.83 -18.21 -0.29
CA ALA A 179 0.30 -17.14 -1.12
C ALA A 179 0.16 -17.53 -2.60
N ASN A 180 1.15 -18.23 -3.16
CA ASN A 180 1.07 -18.74 -4.53
C ASN A 180 -0.03 -19.78 -4.71
N GLN A 181 -0.28 -20.62 -3.71
CA GLN A 181 -1.32 -21.64 -3.77
C GLN A 181 -2.73 -21.08 -3.63
N GLU A 182 -2.92 -20.06 -2.82
CA GLU A 182 -4.24 -19.51 -2.47
C GLU A 182 -4.65 -18.34 -3.37
N VAL A 183 -3.71 -17.50 -3.77
CA VAL A 183 -3.97 -16.25 -4.49
C VAL A 183 -3.52 -16.31 -5.95
N HIS A 184 -2.68 -17.30 -6.31
CA HIS A 184 -2.11 -17.45 -7.66
C HIS A 184 -1.40 -16.17 -8.14
N LEU A 185 -0.51 -15.65 -7.29
CA LEU A 185 0.20 -14.39 -7.53
C LEU A 185 1.01 -14.42 -8.82
N THR A 186 0.82 -13.41 -9.66
CA THR A 186 1.59 -13.21 -10.90
C THR A 186 2.68 -12.15 -10.76
N GLY A 187 2.64 -11.39 -9.65
CA GLY A 187 3.60 -10.32 -9.37
C GLY A 187 3.38 -9.68 -8.01
N THR A 188 4.17 -8.63 -7.71
CA THR A 188 4.07 -7.83 -6.49
C THR A 188 4.06 -6.34 -6.83
N PRO A 189 3.38 -5.49 -6.04
CA PRO A 189 2.46 -5.91 -4.99
C PRO A 189 1.22 -6.60 -5.57
N THR A 190 0.56 -7.46 -4.79
CA THR A 190 -0.77 -7.98 -5.10
C THR A 190 -1.64 -7.81 -3.87
N PHE A 191 -2.86 -7.35 -4.07
CA PHE A 191 -3.81 -7.08 -3.00
C PHE A 191 -4.99 -8.06 -3.06
N ALA A 192 -5.37 -8.60 -1.89
CA ALA A 192 -6.62 -9.33 -1.71
C ALA A 192 -7.57 -8.48 -0.86
N ILE A 193 -8.71 -8.08 -1.44
CA ILE A 193 -9.69 -7.19 -0.81
C ILE A 193 -11.10 -7.72 -1.09
N ALA A 194 -11.87 -8.01 -0.05
CA ALA A 194 -13.27 -8.44 -0.18
C ALA A 194 -13.49 -9.57 -1.23
N GLY A 195 -12.59 -10.54 -1.28
CA GLY A 195 -12.68 -11.69 -2.19
C GLY A 195 -12.21 -11.41 -3.62
N LYS A 196 -11.66 -10.25 -3.88
CA LYS A 196 -11.10 -9.86 -5.18
C LYS A 196 -9.59 -9.71 -5.09
N VAL A 197 -8.90 -10.04 -6.19
CA VAL A 197 -7.45 -9.91 -6.32
C VAL A 197 -7.14 -8.77 -7.28
N TYR A 198 -6.19 -7.93 -6.90
CA TYR A 198 -5.69 -6.83 -7.72
C TYR A 198 -4.17 -6.95 -7.79
N ALA A 199 -3.65 -7.24 -8.97
CA ALA A 199 -2.23 -7.36 -9.24
C ALA A 199 -1.63 -6.01 -9.65
N GLY A 200 -0.45 -5.70 -9.11
CA GLY A 200 0.24 -4.45 -9.37
C GLY A 200 -0.05 -3.36 -8.35
N GLU A 201 0.60 -2.23 -8.53
CA GLU A 201 0.48 -1.07 -7.68
C GLU A 201 -0.92 -0.46 -7.76
N LEU A 202 -1.53 -0.21 -6.61
CA LEU A 202 -2.78 0.55 -6.50
C LEU A 202 -2.48 1.97 -6.02
N THR A 203 -2.97 2.97 -6.74
CA THR A 203 -2.95 4.35 -6.27
C THR A 203 -3.96 4.56 -5.15
N PHE A 204 -3.80 5.64 -4.38
CA PHE A 204 -4.76 5.95 -3.31
C PHE A 204 -6.19 6.14 -3.84
N ASP A 205 -6.37 6.80 -4.99
CA ASP A 205 -7.69 7.00 -5.60
C ASP A 205 -8.34 5.67 -6.03
N GLN A 206 -7.55 4.73 -6.54
CA GLN A 206 -8.03 3.39 -6.87
C GLN A 206 -8.44 2.60 -5.62
N LEU A 207 -7.61 2.64 -4.55
CA LEU A 207 -7.97 2.03 -3.27
C LEU A 207 -9.24 2.67 -2.69
N LYS A 208 -9.36 3.99 -2.74
CA LYS A 208 -10.55 4.71 -2.32
C LYS A 208 -11.80 4.24 -3.06
N ALA A 209 -11.72 4.10 -4.38
CA ALA A 209 -12.84 3.61 -5.20
C ALA A 209 -13.23 2.16 -4.88
N ILE A 210 -12.26 1.31 -4.44
CA ILE A 210 -12.53 -0.05 -3.98
C ILE A 210 -13.15 -0.05 -2.57
N LEU A 211 -12.61 0.76 -1.66
CA LEU A 211 -12.89 0.68 -0.23
C LEU A 211 -14.15 1.45 0.19
N ASP A 212 -14.43 2.62 -0.41
CA ASP A 212 -15.60 3.43 -0.02
C ASP A 212 -16.93 2.65 -0.03
N PRO A 213 -17.20 1.76 -1.00
CA PRO A 213 -18.41 0.93 -0.96
C PRO A 213 -18.41 -0.14 0.14
N LEU A 214 -17.24 -0.53 0.65
CA LEU A 214 -17.07 -1.63 1.61
C LEU A 214 -17.08 -1.16 3.06
N VAL A 215 -16.60 0.07 3.32
CA VAL A 215 -16.57 0.64 4.66
C VAL A 215 -17.95 1.18 5.02
N LYS A 216 -18.49 0.75 6.15
CA LYS A 216 -19.79 1.27 6.65
C LYS A 216 -19.63 2.75 7.00
N LYS A 217 -20.60 3.55 6.57
CA LYS A 217 -20.74 4.95 6.98
C LYS A 217 -21.11 5.06 8.46
#